data_39f2a2c9266624bcc51f41511c1983cf
#
_entry.id   39f2a2c9266624bcc51f41511c1983cf
#
_cell.length_a   1.000
_cell.length_b   1.000
_cell.length_c   1.000
_cell.angle_alpha   90.00
_cell.angle_beta   90.00
_cell.angle_gamma   90.00
#
_symmetry.space_group_name_H-M   'P 1'
#
loop_
_entity.id
_entity.type
_entity.pdbx_description
1 polymer ?
#
loop_
_entity_poly.entity_id
_entity_poly.type
_entity_poly.pdbx_seq_one_letter_code
_entity_poly.pdbx_strand_id
1 'polypeptide(L)'
;SGVEQSEWECLQKMLDILEHGGVRTPSLRDMEEADAVLVLGADVTQTAARIALALRQAVKGKGREIARKLKVDLWQVAAVQTLAQNERYPLLITSLDQTRLDDVAADTLHAPHADQARLGFAIAHLLDGSAPAPQDLDADQLAQATRWAELLGNAKKPLIIAGSGA
;
A
#
# COMPACT_ATOMS: atom_id res chain seq x y z
N SER A 1 -2.00 31.43 8.93
CA SER A 1 -1.52 30.08 8.62
C SER A 1 -2.56 29.41 7.74
N GLY A 2 -2.19 29.05 6.52
CA GLY A 2 -3.12 28.60 5.50
C GLY A 2 -3.42 27.10 5.51
N VAL A 3 -3.41 26.44 6.65
CA VAL A 3 -3.87 25.06 6.77
C VAL A 3 -5.35 25.10 7.05
N GLU A 4 -6.17 24.48 6.22
CA GLU A 4 -7.60 24.37 6.47
C GLU A 4 -7.87 23.58 7.75
N GLN A 5 -8.95 23.90 8.45
CA GLN A 5 -9.27 23.25 9.72
C GLN A 5 -9.43 21.72 9.57
N SER A 6 -9.98 21.27 8.43
CA SER A 6 -10.12 19.84 8.07
C SER A 6 -8.77 19.14 7.95
N GLU A 7 -7.78 19.78 7.35
CA GLU A 7 -6.42 19.24 7.21
C GLU A 7 -5.74 19.13 8.59
N TRP A 8 -5.93 20.12 9.45
CA TRP A 8 -5.43 20.08 10.82
C TRP A 8 -6.06 18.93 11.64
N GLU A 9 -7.37 18.75 11.53
CA GLU A 9 -8.08 17.65 12.20
C GLU A 9 -7.61 16.28 11.69
N CYS A 10 -7.35 16.15 10.40
CA CYS A 10 -6.78 14.93 9.81
C CYS A 10 -5.40 14.63 10.37
N LEU A 11 -4.50 15.62 10.39
CA LEU A 11 -3.16 15.49 10.96
C LEU A 11 -3.18 15.11 12.45
N GLN A 12 -4.09 15.71 13.24
CA GLN A 12 -4.24 15.36 14.65
C GLN A 12 -4.66 13.89 14.82
N LYS A 13 -5.61 13.41 14.03
CA LYS A 13 -6.03 11.99 14.07
C LYS A 13 -4.90 11.04 13.65
N MET A 14 -4.11 11.41 12.63
CA MET A 14 -2.95 10.63 12.23
C MET A 14 -1.92 10.52 13.35
N LEU A 15 -1.63 11.63 14.04
CA LEU A 15 -0.71 11.64 15.17
C LEU A 15 -1.24 10.80 16.34
N ASP A 16 -2.52 10.91 16.65
CA ASP A 16 -3.16 10.11 17.70
C ASP A 16 -3.09 8.60 17.41
N ILE A 17 -3.31 8.19 16.17
CA ILE A 17 -3.15 6.80 15.74
C ILE A 17 -1.71 6.33 15.89
N LEU A 18 -0.72 7.17 15.55
CA LEU A 18 0.70 6.81 15.67
C LEU A 18 1.16 6.73 17.12
N GLU A 19 0.62 7.58 18.00
CA GLU A 19 0.99 7.63 19.42
C GLU A 19 0.25 6.59 20.27
N HIS A 20 -1.03 6.36 20.00
CA HIS A 20 -1.91 5.56 20.88
C HIS A 20 -2.51 4.33 20.21
N GLY A 21 -2.50 4.24 18.86
CA GLY A 21 -3.16 3.18 18.10
C GLY A 21 -2.47 1.81 18.12
N GLY A 22 -1.33 1.67 18.82
CA GLY A 22 -0.57 0.41 18.86
C GLY A 22 0.05 0.00 17.52
N VAL A 23 0.03 0.89 16.53
CA VAL A 23 0.55 0.64 15.18
C VAL A 23 2.08 0.80 15.19
N ARG A 24 2.79 -0.19 14.67
CA ARG A 24 4.23 -0.10 14.52
C ARG A 24 4.59 0.78 13.33
N THR A 25 5.36 1.83 13.54
CA THR A 25 6.01 2.60 12.48
C THR A 25 7.23 1.83 11.97
N PRO A 26 7.23 1.37 10.71
CA PRO A 26 8.34 0.57 10.17
C PRO A 26 9.53 1.45 9.80
N SER A 27 10.73 0.88 9.86
CA SER A 27 11.92 1.46 9.23
C SER A 27 11.87 1.26 7.71
N LEU A 28 12.71 1.99 6.96
CA LEU A 28 12.83 1.77 5.50
C LEU A 28 13.18 0.32 5.16
N ARG A 29 13.99 -0.33 5.99
CA ARG A 29 14.35 -1.73 5.82
C ARG A 29 13.16 -2.68 6.03
N ASP A 30 12.31 -2.39 7.00
CA ASP A 30 11.07 -3.15 7.19
C ASP A 30 10.13 -2.97 6.01
N MET A 31 10.08 -1.76 5.43
CA MET A 31 9.27 -1.48 4.22
C MET A 31 9.74 -2.29 3.01
N GLU A 32 11.06 -2.49 2.84
CA GLU A 32 11.63 -3.32 1.77
C GLU A 32 11.28 -4.81 1.91
N GLU A 33 10.88 -5.25 3.09
CA GLU A 33 10.49 -6.63 3.40
C GLU A 33 8.98 -6.86 3.38
N ALA A 34 8.18 -5.83 3.12
CA ALA A 34 6.73 -5.96 3.03
C ALA A 34 6.33 -6.89 1.88
N ASP A 35 5.32 -7.73 2.10
CA ASP A 35 4.81 -8.70 1.13
C ASP A 35 3.43 -8.34 0.55
N ALA A 36 2.82 -7.25 1.05
CA ALA A 36 1.73 -6.52 0.41
C ALA A 36 1.78 -5.05 0.86
N VAL A 37 1.56 -4.13 -0.05
CA VAL A 37 1.63 -2.69 0.22
C VAL A 37 0.38 -2.00 -0.30
N LEU A 38 -0.22 -1.17 0.54
CA LEU A 38 -1.26 -0.21 0.17
C LEU A 38 -0.72 1.21 0.35
N VAL A 39 -0.74 2.01 -0.71
CA VAL A 39 -0.50 3.45 -0.67
C VAL A 39 -1.84 4.14 -0.85
N LEU A 40 -2.29 4.89 0.17
CA LEU A 40 -3.58 5.54 0.20
C LEU A 40 -3.40 7.06 0.14
N GLY A 41 -3.84 7.68 -0.93
CA GLY A 41 -3.92 9.12 -1.07
C GLY A 41 -2.59 9.86 -1.12
N ALA A 42 -1.51 9.21 -1.55
CA ALA A 42 -0.18 9.84 -1.60
C ALA A 42 0.60 9.47 -2.85
N ASP A 43 1.25 10.45 -3.46
CA ASP A 43 2.35 10.21 -4.40
C ASP A 43 3.69 10.26 -3.65
N VAL A 44 4.11 9.09 -3.15
CA VAL A 44 5.39 8.95 -2.44
C VAL A 44 6.60 9.16 -3.35
N THR A 45 6.43 9.15 -4.67
CA THR A 45 7.53 9.43 -5.60
C THR A 45 7.93 10.91 -5.59
N GLN A 46 6.98 11.79 -5.29
CA GLN A 46 7.19 13.22 -5.19
C GLN A 46 7.60 13.66 -3.78
N THR A 47 7.00 13.06 -2.76
CA THR A 47 7.14 13.53 -1.38
C THR A 47 8.18 12.76 -0.58
N ALA A 48 8.42 11.48 -0.91
CA ALA A 48 9.26 10.58 -0.11
C ALA A 48 10.03 9.56 -0.99
N ALA A 49 10.91 10.05 -1.85
CA ALA A 49 11.64 9.24 -2.84
C ALA A 49 12.34 7.99 -2.25
N ARG A 50 12.81 8.04 -1.00
CA ARG A 50 13.41 6.90 -0.32
C ARG A 50 12.37 5.82 0.00
N ILE A 51 11.17 6.21 0.37
CA ILE A 51 10.04 5.28 0.56
C ILE A 51 9.67 4.66 -0.78
N ALA A 52 9.53 5.46 -1.85
CA ALA A 52 9.26 4.94 -3.19
C ALA A 52 10.28 3.88 -3.64
N LEU A 53 11.57 4.08 -3.34
CA LEU A 53 12.60 3.08 -3.61
C LEU A 53 12.40 1.81 -2.77
N ALA A 54 12.10 1.95 -1.48
CA ALA A 54 11.82 0.80 -0.60
C ALA A 54 10.63 -0.02 -1.11
N LEU A 55 9.56 0.63 -1.58
CA LEU A 55 8.40 -0.05 -2.15
C LEU A 55 8.75 -0.83 -3.44
N ARG A 56 9.57 -0.25 -4.33
CA ARG A 56 10.08 -1.00 -5.49
C ARG A 56 10.90 -2.23 -5.10
N GLN A 57 11.63 -2.17 -3.98
CA GLN A 57 12.35 -3.32 -3.44
C GLN A 57 11.40 -4.35 -2.81
N ALA A 58 10.35 -3.90 -2.11
CA ALA A 58 9.32 -4.77 -1.56
C ALA A 58 8.65 -5.61 -2.66
N VAL A 59 8.19 -4.96 -3.74
CA VAL A 59 7.58 -5.63 -4.91
C VAL A 59 8.47 -6.76 -5.46
N LYS A 60 9.78 -6.57 -5.54
CA LYS A 60 10.76 -7.58 -5.99
C LYS A 60 10.99 -8.70 -4.95
N GLY A 61 10.49 -8.54 -3.74
CA GLY A 61 10.67 -9.48 -2.63
C GLY A 61 10.18 -10.89 -2.97
N LYS A 62 9.11 -11.01 -3.75
CA LYS A 62 8.56 -12.31 -4.17
C LYS A 62 9.58 -13.16 -4.94
N GLY A 63 10.26 -12.57 -5.91
CA GLY A 63 11.33 -13.26 -6.65
C GLY A 63 12.48 -13.69 -5.74
N ARG A 64 12.85 -12.87 -4.76
CA ARG A 64 13.86 -13.22 -3.75
C ARG A 64 13.41 -14.39 -2.85
N GLU A 65 12.12 -14.43 -2.48
CA GLU A 65 11.55 -15.54 -1.72
C GLU A 65 11.62 -16.86 -2.53
N ILE A 66 11.23 -16.82 -3.80
CA ILE A 66 11.29 -17.98 -4.70
C ILE A 66 12.74 -18.47 -4.86
N ALA A 67 13.68 -17.56 -5.11
CA ALA A 67 15.09 -17.91 -5.23
C ALA A 67 15.65 -18.58 -3.97
N ARG A 68 15.30 -18.07 -2.78
CA ARG A 68 15.69 -18.70 -1.50
C ARG A 68 15.11 -20.10 -1.35
N LYS A 69 13.84 -20.32 -1.71
CA LYS A 69 13.20 -21.64 -1.67
C LYS A 69 13.89 -22.63 -2.60
N LEU A 70 14.36 -22.16 -3.76
CA LEU A 70 15.06 -22.98 -4.75
C LEU A 70 16.58 -23.05 -4.51
N LYS A 71 17.09 -22.45 -3.43
CA LYS A 71 18.51 -22.39 -3.06
C LYS A 71 19.39 -21.76 -4.15
N VAL A 72 18.85 -20.79 -4.86
CA VAL A 72 19.58 -19.97 -5.84
C VAL A 72 20.14 -18.74 -5.15
N ASP A 73 21.42 -18.47 -5.38
CA ASP A 73 22.10 -17.32 -4.81
C ASP A 73 21.52 -16.00 -5.31
N LEU A 74 21.21 -15.08 -4.41
CA LEU A 74 20.56 -13.80 -4.73
C LEU A 74 21.42 -12.88 -5.61
N TRP A 75 22.75 -13.07 -5.66
CA TRP A 75 23.64 -12.31 -6.54
C TRP A 75 23.50 -12.72 -8.02
N GLN A 76 22.91 -13.89 -8.29
CA GLN A 76 22.59 -14.36 -9.66
C GLN A 76 21.31 -13.69 -10.16
N VAL A 77 21.33 -12.37 -10.34
CA VAL A 77 20.13 -11.55 -10.64
C VAL A 77 19.33 -12.08 -11.83
N ALA A 78 20.00 -12.48 -12.91
CA ALA A 78 19.32 -13.03 -14.10
C ALA A 78 18.58 -14.35 -13.81
N ALA A 79 19.18 -15.25 -13.04
CA ALA A 79 18.55 -16.50 -12.64
C ALA A 79 17.34 -16.23 -11.72
N VAL A 80 17.47 -15.32 -10.75
CA VAL A 80 16.38 -14.91 -9.87
C VAL A 80 15.21 -14.33 -10.67
N GLN A 81 15.48 -13.45 -11.64
CA GLN A 81 14.44 -12.87 -12.50
C GLN A 81 13.74 -13.93 -13.37
N THR A 82 14.50 -14.87 -13.93
CA THR A 82 13.94 -15.97 -14.72
C THR A 82 13.05 -16.88 -13.87
N LEU A 83 13.48 -17.23 -12.67
CA LEU A 83 12.71 -18.06 -11.74
C LEU A 83 11.46 -17.37 -11.21
N ALA A 84 11.53 -16.07 -10.99
CA ALA A 84 10.40 -15.26 -10.53
C ALA A 84 9.26 -15.17 -11.57
N GLN A 85 9.56 -15.36 -12.87
CA GLN A 85 8.56 -15.30 -13.95
C GLN A 85 7.63 -14.08 -13.86
N ASN A 86 8.17 -12.92 -13.46
CA ASN A 86 7.43 -11.70 -13.18
C ASN A 86 6.53 -11.74 -11.93
N GLU A 87 6.60 -12.79 -11.10
CA GLU A 87 5.88 -12.78 -9.83
C GLU A 87 6.38 -11.65 -8.92
N ARG A 88 5.43 -10.88 -8.41
CA ARG A 88 5.68 -9.71 -7.58
C ARG A 88 4.77 -9.74 -6.35
N TYR A 89 5.23 -9.15 -5.26
CA TYR A 89 4.32 -8.81 -4.18
C TYR A 89 3.39 -7.67 -4.60
N PRO A 90 2.11 -7.71 -4.19
CA PRO A 90 1.15 -6.70 -4.60
C PRO A 90 1.50 -5.33 -4.01
N LEU A 91 1.54 -4.34 -4.88
CA LEU A 91 1.56 -2.91 -4.56
C LEU A 91 0.25 -2.32 -5.09
N LEU A 92 -0.56 -1.79 -4.19
CA LEU A 92 -1.88 -1.22 -4.43
C LEU A 92 -1.79 0.28 -4.20
N ILE A 93 -2.24 1.09 -5.14
CA ILE A 93 -2.05 2.54 -5.09
C ILE A 93 -3.38 3.25 -5.30
N THR A 94 -3.70 4.20 -4.43
CA THR A 94 -4.69 5.22 -4.72
C THR A 94 -4.02 6.59 -4.82
N SER A 95 -4.37 7.35 -5.83
CA SER A 95 -3.83 8.69 -6.08
C SER A 95 -4.80 9.52 -6.93
N LEU A 96 -4.58 10.83 -7.02
CA LEU A 96 -5.35 11.69 -7.92
C LEU A 96 -5.02 11.39 -9.39
N ASP A 97 -3.72 11.28 -9.67
CA ASP A 97 -3.17 11.07 -10.99
C ASP A 97 -2.17 9.91 -11.00
N GLN A 98 -1.73 9.55 -12.20
CA GLN A 98 -0.72 8.52 -12.40
C GLN A 98 0.59 8.85 -11.69
N THR A 99 1.14 7.85 -10.99
CA THR A 99 2.42 7.96 -10.28
C THR A 99 3.52 7.17 -10.97
N ARG A 100 4.78 7.43 -10.61
CA ARG A 100 5.91 6.64 -11.14
C ARG A 100 5.99 5.21 -10.58
N LEU A 101 5.13 4.84 -9.65
CA LEU A 101 5.05 3.48 -9.11
C LEU A 101 4.01 2.61 -9.82
N ASP A 102 3.18 3.20 -10.66
CA ASP A 102 2.15 2.48 -11.41
C ASP A 102 2.74 1.40 -12.34
N ASP A 103 3.98 1.60 -12.81
CA ASP A 103 4.74 0.62 -13.61
C ASP A 103 5.02 -0.69 -12.89
N VAL A 104 4.97 -0.70 -11.57
CA VAL A 104 5.20 -1.86 -10.71
C VAL A 104 4.00 -2.20 -9.83
N ALA A 105 2.93 -1.41 -9.87
CA ALA A 105 1.70 -1.66 -9.13
C ALA A 105 0.96 -2.90 -9.67
N ALA A 106 0.32 -3.61 -8.77
CA ALA A 106 -0.57 -4.72 -9.10
C ALA A 106 -1.96 -4.21 -9.50
N ASP A 107 -2.41 -3.14 -8.87
CA ASP A 107 -3.68 -2.47 -9.17
C ASP A 107 -3.62 -1.01 -8.69
N THR A 108 -4.37 -0.12 -9.36
CA THR A 108 -4.40 1.31 -9.06
C THR A 108 -5.81 1.86 -9.10
N LEU A 109 -6.09 2.88 -8.27
CA LEU A 109 -7.29 3.70 -8.34
C LEU A 109 -6.88 5.17 -8.47
N HIS A 110 -7.14 5.78 -9.63
CA HIS A 110 -6.99 7.22 -9.83
C HIS A 110 -8.37 7.87 -9.71
N ALA A 111 -8.62 8.53 -8.58
CA ALA A 111 -9.93 9.08 -8.25
C ALA A 111 -9.81 10.27 -7.28
N PRO A 112 -10.86 11.09 -7.16
CA PRO A 112 -10.93 12.12 -6.12
C PRO A 112 -10.72 11.55 -4.71
N HIS A 113 -10.22 12.37 -3.79
CA HIS A 113 -9.92 11.96 -2.41
C HIS A 113 -11.09 11.26 -1.71
N ALA A 114 -12.32 11.71 -1.96
CA ALA A 114 -13.51 11.10 -1.37
C ALA A 114 -13.70 9.63 -1.78
N ASP A 115 -13.41 9.29 -3.03
CA ASP A 115 -13.54 7.92 -3.54
C ASP A 115 -12.38 7.05 -3.05
N GLN A 116 -11.17 7.62 -2.96
CA GLN A 116 -10.02 6.95 -2.34
C GLN A 116 -10.30 6.61 -0.86
N ALA A 117 -10.87 7.56 -0.12
CA ALA A 117 -11.26 7.35 1.27
C ALA A 117 -12.35 6.28 1.40
N ARG A 118 -13.39 6.29 0.54
CA ARG A 118 -14.42 5.25 0.52
C ARG A 118 -13.83 3.86 0.28
N LEU A 119 -12.90 3.73 -0.67
CA LEU A 119 -12.19 2.48 -0.91
C LEU A 119 -11.39 2.05 0.33
N GLY A 120 -10.69 2.98 0.97
CA GLY A 120 -9.95 2.71 2.21
C GLY A 120 -10.86 2.21 3.34
N PHE A 121 -12.01 2.84 3.56
CA PHE A 121 -13.00 2.39 4.54
C PHE A 121 -13.61 1.03 4.17
N ALA A 122 -13.85 0.76 2.88
CA ALA A 122 -14.34 -0.54 2.43
C ALA A 122 -13.33 -1.65 2.75
N ILE A 123 -12.06 -1.43 2.45
CA ILE A 123 -10.99 -2.37 2.77
C ILE A 123 -10.91 -2.60 4.28
N ALA A 124 -10.95 -1.53 5.08
CA ALA A 124 -10.92 -1.63 6.53
C ALA A 124 -12.09 -2.46 7.07
N HIS A 125 -13.32 -2.19 6.60
CA HIS A 125 -14.52 -2.94 6.98
C HIS A 125 -14.48 -4.42 6.59
N LEU A 126 -13.92 -4.73 5.42
CA LEU A 126 -13.74 -6.11 4.95
C LEU A 126 -12.69 -6.88 5.76
N LEU A 127 -11.66 -6.19 6.25
CA LEU A 127 -10.63 -6.78 7.11
C LEU A 127 -11.08 -6.90 8.57
N ASP A 128 -11.84 -5.92 9.04
CA ASP A 128 -12.38 -5.85 10.39
C ASP A 128 -13.82 -5.32 10.34
N GLY A 129 -14.80 -6.21 10.50
CA GLY A 129 -16.21 -5.87 10.46
C GLY A 129 -16.67 -4.87 11.54
N SER A 130 -15.82 -4.53 12.52
CA SER A 130 -16.09 -3.46 13.50
C SER A 130 -15.83 -2.06 12.93
N ALA A 131 -15.04 -1.95 11.83
CA ALA A 131 -14.81 -0.69 11.13
C ALA A 131 -16.10 -0.20 10.45
N PRO A 132 -16.31 1.12 10.34
CA PRO A 132 -17.50 1.67 9.70
C PRO A 132 -17.63 1.19 8.24
N ALA A 133 -18.81 0.68 7.89
CA ALA A 133 -19.09 0.33 6.50
C ALA A 133 -19.21 1.61 5.66
N PRO A 134 -18.55 1.71 4.50
CA PRO A 134 -18.72 2.84 3.62
C PRO A 134 -20.11 2.83 2.99
N GLN A 135 -20.65 4.03 2.78
CA GLN A 135 -21.90 4.23 2.06
C GLN A 135 -21.59 4.55 0.58
N ASP A 136 -22.51 4.20 -0.32
CA ASP A 136 -22.48 4.60 -1.72
C ASP A 136 -21.25 4.09 -2.52
N LEU A 137 -20.83 2.83 -2.30
CA LEU A 137 -19.91 2.13 -3.19
C LEU A 137 -20.66 1.52 -4.37
N ASP A 138 -20.14 1.70 -5.57
CA ASP A 138 -20.59 0.94 -6.72
C ASP A 138 -20.05 -0.50 -6.69
N ALA A 139 -20.60 -1.35 -7.59
CA ALA A 139 -20.23 -2.77 -7.63
C ALA A 139 -18.75 -2.98 -8.00
N ASP A 140 -18.19 -2.12 -8.84
CA ASP A 140 -16.79 -2.22 -9.28
C ASP A 140 -15.84 -1.82 -8.16
N GLN A 141 -16.16 -0.74 -7.43
CA GLN A 141 -15.41 -0.30 -6.25
C GLN A 141 -15.44 -1.36 -5.14
N LEU A 142 -16.59 -1.98 -4.90
CA LEU A 142 -16.71 -3.05 -3.92
C LEU A 142 -15.91 -4.29 -4.32
N ALA A 143 -15.94 -4.67 -5.60
CA ALA A 143 -15.14 -5.77 -6.12
C ALA A 143 -13.63 -5.48 -6.01
N GLN A 144 -13.21 -4.24 -6.28
CA GLN A 144 -11.82 -3.81 -6.10
C GLN A 144 -11.42 -3.84 -4.63
N ALA A 145 -12.24 -3.29 -3.73
CA ALA A 145 -12.00 -3.33 -2.28
C ALA A 145 -11.86 -4.76 -1.77
N THR A 146 -12.69 -5.67 -2.23
CA THR A 146 -12.65 -7.09 -1.84
C THR A 146 -11.32 -7.74 -2.25
N ARG A 147 -10.90 -7.56 -3.52
CA ARG A 147 -9.60 -8.07 -3.98
C ARG A 147 -8.44 -7.50 -3.17
N TRP A 148 -8.46 -6.20 -2.87
CA TRP A 148 -7.39 -5.55 -2.12
C TRP A 148 -7.36 -6.00 -0.66
N ALA A 149 -8.53 -6.15 -0.02
CA ALA A 149 -8.65 -6.68 1.33
C ALA A 149 -8.11 -8.12 1.42
N GLU A 150 -8.42 -8.98 0.45
CA GLU A 150 -7.89 -10.35 0.38
C GLU A 150 -6.36 -10.37 0.26
N LEU A 151 -5.78 -9.52 -0.61
CA LEU A 151 -4.33 -9.42 -0.79
C LEU A 151 -3.63 -8.95 0.50
N LEU A 152 -4.19 -7.96 1.17
CA LEU A 152 -3.64 -7.43 2.43
C LEU A 152 -3.84 -8.42 3.60
N GLY A 153 -5.02 -9.04 3.69
CA GLY A 153 -5.35 -10.00 4.75
C GLY A 153 -4.53 -11.30 4.70
N ASN A 154 -4.12 -11.72 3.50
CA ASN A 154 -3.26 -12.89 3.31
C ASN A 154 -1.76 -12.59 3.48
N ALA A 155 -1.38 -11.33 3.59
CA ALA A 155 0.00 -10.93 3.76
C ALA A 155 0.52 -11.23 5.18
N LYS A 156 1.79 -11.58 5.26
CA LYS A 156 2.48 -11.78 6.55
C LYS A 156 3.05 -10.49 7.12
N LYS A 157 3.40 -9.57 6.22
CA LYS A 157 4.01 -8.28 6.54
C LYS A 157 3.32 -7.17 5.71
N PRO A 158 2.01 -6.94 5.92
CA PRO A 158 1.32 -5.88 5.21
C PRO A 158 1.86 -4.51 5.61
N LEU A 159 1.94 -3.60 4.66
CA LEU A 159 2.36 -2.21 4.86
C LEU A 159 1.29 -1.28 4.33
N ILE A 160 0.88 -0.31 5.15
CA ILE A 160 -0.03 0.76 4.72
C ILE A 160 0.70 2.09 4.84
N ILE A 161 0.63 2.88 3.79
CA ILE A 161 1.14 4.25 3.73
C ILE A 161 -0.04 5.16 3.43
N ALA A 162 -0.41 6.00 4.38
CA ALA A 162 -1.44 7.00 4.19
C ALA A 162 -0.81 8.39 4.03
N GLY A 163 -1.29 9.13 3.05
CA GLY A 163 -0.94 10.53 2.86
C GLY A 163 -1.96 11.47 3.50
N SER A 164 -1.56 12.73 3.71
CA SER A 164 -2.46 13.79 4.20
C SER A 164 -3.53 14.21 3.19
N GLY A 165 -3.48 13.68 1.98
CA GLY A 165 -4.46 13.92 0.92
C GLY A 165 -5.55 12.85 0.80
N ALA A 166 -5.60 11.89 1.72
CA ALA A 166 -6.61 10.82 1.71
C ALA A 166 -7.75 11.10 2.68
#